data_16afc913e51bf99839da9035347666e4
#
_entry.id   16afc913e51bf99839da9035347666e4
#
_cell.length_a   1.000
_cell.length_b   1.000
_cell.length_c   1.000
_cell.angle_alpha   90.00
_cell.angle_beta   90.00
_cell.angle_gamma   90.00
#
_symmetry.space_group_name_H-M   'P 1'
#
loop_
_entity.id
_entity.type
_entity.pdbx_description
1 polymer ?
#
loop_
_entity_poly.entity_id
_entity_poly.type
_entity_poly.pdbx_seq_one_letter_code
_entity_poly.pdbx_strand_id
1 'polypeptide(L)'
;SEHISVMPRGGGTRLNLGNLPKSADVVLDLSAINQLVDYQPADMTATVEAGMTLASFQERLAPGGEFVPLESAEADRSTIGGILSVGASGPLSYTYGLPREWLIGISVIGTDGIATKSGGKVVKNVTGYDLNKLYTGSLGTLGIIVEATFKLLPINPHNGILLASFSELSSSVVASRTLLHSPAAPIGCLNVTYQISRRLQD
;
A
#
# COMPACT_ATOMS: atom_id res chain seq x y z
N SER A 1 7.21 30.84 -16.97
CA SER A 1 6.69 29.80 -16.08
C SER A 1 7.08 30.18 -14.66
N GLU A 2 6.10 30.31 -13.79
CA GLU A 2 6.34 30.51 -12.37
C GLU A 2 6.82 29.17 -11.78
N HIS A 3 7.95 29.19 -11.05
CA HIS A 3 8.46 28.01 -10.35
C HIS A 3 7.71 27.86 -9.03
N ILE A 4 6.53 27.21 -9.07
CA ILE A 4 5.71 26.94 -7.89
C ILE A 4 6.07 25.55 -7.35
N SER A 5 6.44 25.47 -6.08
CA SER A 5 6.68 24.19 -5.40
C SER A 5 5.35 23.57 -4.92
N VAL A 6 5.04 22.37 -5.41
CA VAL A 6 3.80 21.66 -5.10
C VAL A 6 4.12 20.44 -4.21
N MET A 7 3.42 20.33 -3.09
CA MET A 7 3.49 19.17 -2.20
C MET A 7 2.19 18.36 -2.31
N PRO A 8 2.19 17.18 -2.93
CA PRO A 8 1.02 16.32 -2.96
C PRO A 8 0.75 15.72 -1.58
N ARG A 9 -0.52 15.66 -1.19
CA ARG A 9 -0.97 15.11 0.07
C ARG A 9 -2.17 14.19 -0.16
N GLY A 10 -2.10 12.97 0.37
CA GLY A 10 -3.26 12.10 0.58
C GLY A 10 -3.75 12.21 2.03
N GLY A 11 -3.90 11.11 2.74
CA GLY A 11 -4.35 11.09 4.14
C GLY A 11 -3.39 11.70 5.17
N GLY A 12 -2.19 12.08 4.76
CA GLY A 12 -1.20 12.75 5.62
C GLY A 12 -0.57 11.87 6.71
N THR A 13 -0.73 10.54 6.63
CA THR A 13 -0.28 9.59 7.66
C THR A 13 1.25 9.38 7.70
N ARG A 14 1.98 9.85 6.69
CA ARG A 14 3.43 9.62 6.53
C ARG A 14 4.20 10.89 6.14
N LEU A 15 3.72 12.08 6.52
CA LEU A 15 4.38 13.36 6.21
C LEU A 15 5.73 13.55 6.90
N ASN A 16 6.03 12.75 7.91
CA ASN A 16 7.30 12.76 8.64
C ASN A 16 8.40 11.90 7.99
N LEU A 17 8.09 11.24 6.86
CA LEU A 17 9.09 10.45 6.13
C LEU A 17 9.78 11.30 5.05
N GLY A 18 11.08 11.05 4.88
CA GLY A 18 11.91 11.77 3.92
C GLY A 18 12.50 13.06 4.50
N ASN A 19 13.06 13.87 3.62
CA ASN A 19 13.64 15.16 3.98
C ASN A 19 12.57 16.24 4.09
N LEU A 20 12.80 17.22 4.94
CA LEU A 20 11.95 18.41 5.00
C LEU A 20 12.00 19.15 3.65
N PRO A 21 10.85 19.55 3.09
CA PRO A 21 10.83 20.35 1.87
C PRO A 21 11.46 21.72 2.13
N LYS A 22 12.23 22.22 1.16
CA LYS A 22 12.83 23.57 1.26
C LYS A 22 11.78 24.66 1.18
N SER A 23 10.73 24.44 0.40
CA SER A 23 9.56 25.30 0.25
C SER A 23 8.35 24.45 -0.12
N ALA A 24 7.17 24.95 0.15
CA ALA A 24 5.90 24.39 -0.34
C ALA A 24 4.93 25.56 -0.54
N ASP A 25 4.80 26.01 -1.78
CA ASP A 25 3.92 27.13 -2.12
C ASP A 25 2.46 26.67 -2.18
N VAL A 26 2.23 25.40 -2.60
CA VAL A 26 0.91 24.79 -2.71
C VAL A 26 0.93 23.38 -2.12
N VAL A 27 -0.06 23.07 -1.28
CA VAL A 27 -0.38 21.70 -0.88
C VAL A 27 -1.55 21.23 -1.72
N LEU A 28 -1.32 20.20 -2.53
CA LEU A 28 -2.34 19.60 -3.38
C LEU A 28 -2.96 18.41 -2.65
N ASP A 29 -4.16 18.58 -2.13
CA ASP A 29 -4.91 17.52 -1.47
C ASP A 29 -5.59 16.62 -2.53
N LEU A 30 -5.26 15.33 -2.49
CA LEU A 30 -5.75 14.33 -3.45
C LEU A 30 -6.92 13.51 -2.91
N SER A 31 -7.42 13.80 -1.71
CA SER A 31 -8.49 13.01 -1.07
C SER A 31 -9.81 13.05 -1.84
N ALA A 32 -10.02 14.06 -2.68
CA ALA A 32 -11.22 14.19 -3.50
C ALA A 32 -11.26 13.22 -4.70
N ILE A 33 -10.12 12.74 -5.18
CA ILE A 33 -10.04 11.72 -6.23
C ILE A 33 -10.04 10.32 -5.59
N ASN A 34 -11.21 9.78 -5.30
CA ASN A 34 -11.39 8.59 -4.46
C ASN A 34 -12.39 7.57 -5.02
N GLN A 35 -12.50 7.48 -6.35
CA GLN A 35 -13.40 6.54 -6.99
C GLN A 35 -12.76 5.18 -7.24
N LEU A 36 -13.56 4.12 -7.16
CA LEU A 36 -13.24 2.83 -7.76
C LEU A 36 -13.60 2.94 -9.25
N VAL A 37 -12.56 3.13 -10.07
CA VAL A 37 -12.70 3.44 -11.51
C VAL A 37 -13.16 2.23 -12.29
N ASP A 38 -12.62 1.06 -11.95
CA ASP A 38 -12.97 -0.21 -12.58
C ASP A 38 -12.71 -1.36 -11.61
N TYR A 39 -13.57 -2.37 -11.68
CA TYR A 39 -13.42 -3.59 -10.88
C TYR A 39 -13.92 -4.78 -11.68
N GLN A 40 -13.03 -5.73 -11.92
CA GLN A 40 -13.27 -6.94 -12.71
C GLN A 40 -12.94 -8.17 -11.85
N PRO A 41 -13.89 -8.69 -11.07
CA PRO A 41 -13.67 -9.87 -10.22
C PRO A 41 -13.21 -11.09 -11.02
N ALA A 42 -13.75 -11.31 -12.21
CA ALA A 42 -13.39 -12.45 -13.07
C ALA A 42 -11.90 -12.43 -13.47
N ASP A 43 -11.31 -11.24 -13.60
CA ASP A 43 -9.90 -11.03 -13.94
C ASP A 43 -9.02 -10.79 -12.70
N MET A 44 -9.63 -10.72 -11.51
CA MET A 44 -8.97 -10.38 -10.25
C MET A 44 -8.17 -9.07 -10.35
N THR A 45 -8.79 -8.04 -10.92
CA THR A 45 -8.16 -6.73 -11.10
C THR A 45 -9.08 -5.59 -10.68
N ALA A 46 -8.49 -4.53 -10.13
CA ALA A 46 -9.21 -3.31 -9.84
C ALA A 46 -8.34 -2.08 -10.12
N THR A 47 -8.98 -1.02 -10.62
CA THR A 47 -8.39 0.30 -10.84
C THR A 47 -9.05 1.29 -9.90
N VAL A 48 -8.25 2.04 -9.18
CA VAL A 48 -8.69 2.94 -8.12
C VAL A 48 -7.97 4.28 -8.21
N GLU A 49 -8.66 5.37 -7.91
CA GLU A 49 -8.05 6.69 -7.76
C GLU A 49 -7.20 6.78 -6.50
N ALA A 50 -6.11 7.54 -6.59
CA ALA A 50 -5.05 7.58 -5.59
C ALA A 50 -5.46 8.13 -4.22
N GLY A 51 -6.52 8.93 -4.15
CA GLY A 51 -7.05 9.51 -2.90
C GLY A 51 -8.00 8.58 -2.13
N MET A 52 -8.39 7.42 -2.68
CA MET A 52 -9.16 6.42 -1.94
C MET A 52 -8.35 5.87 -0.78
N THR A 53 -8.97 5.73 0.40
CA THR A 53 -8.32 5.11 1.55
C THR A 53 -8.21 3.60 1.38
N LEU A 54 -7.22 2.98 2.02
CA LEU A 54 -7.05 1.54 1.95
C LEU A 54 -8.27 0.80 2.51
N ALA A 55 -8.84 1.28 3.63
CA ALA A 55 -10.03 0.67 4.23
C ALA A 55 -11.20 0.69 3.24
N SER A 56 -11.52 1.86 2.66
CA SER A 56 -12.61 1.98 1.68
C SER A 56 -12.38 1.12 0.43
N PHE A 57 -11.13 0.98 -0.01
CA PHE A 57 -10.81 0.12 -1.15
C PHE A 57 -11.06 -1.35 -0.82
N GLN A 58 -10.58 -1.83 0.34
CA GLN A 58 -10.84 -3.20 0.80
C GLN A 58 -12.34 -3.48 0.98
N GLU A 59 -13.09 -2.56 1.55
CA GLU A 59 -14.55 -2.66 1.69
C GLU A 59 -15.28 -2.83 0.35
N ARG A 60 -14.80 -2.15 -0.70
CA ARG A 60 -15.40 -2.25 -2.04
C ARG A 60 -15.05 -3.56 -2.76
N LEU A 61 -13.91 -4.18 -2.42
CA LEU A 61 -13.49 -5.47 -2.98
C LEU A 61 -14.13 -6.66 -2.25
N ALA A 62 -14.41 -6.52 -0.96
CA ALA A 62 -14.91 -7.61 -0.11
C ALA A 62 -16.18 -8.32 -0.62
N PRO A 63 -17.20 -7.64 -1.21
CA PRO A 63 -18.37 -8.31 -1.79
C PRO A 63 -18.02 -9.28 -2.92
N GLY A 64 -16.92 -9.06 -3.66
CA GLY A 64 -16.40 -9.97 -4.67
C GLY A 64 -15.57 -11.12 -4.08
N GLY A 65 -15.36 -11.14 -2.76
CA GLY A 65 -14.52 -12.13 -2.11
C GLY A 65 -13.02 -11.91 -2.34
N GLU A 66 -12.60 -10.68 -2.61
CA GLU A 66 -11.23 -10.34 -2.99
C GLU A 66 -10.65 -9.25 -2.11
N PHE A 67 -9.32 -9.15 -2.09
CA PHE A 67 -8.60 -8.10 -1.41
C PHE A 67 -7.29 -7.74 -2.14
N VAL A 68 -6.75 -6.57 -1.85
CA VAL A 68 -5.40 -6.18 -2.26
C VAL A 68 -4.44 -6.34 -1.07
N PRO A 69 -3.27 -7.00 -1.22
CA PRO A 69 -2.36 -7.25 -0.09
C PRO A 69 -1.49 -6.02 0.22
N LEU A 70 -2.15 -4.90 0.49
CA LEU A 70 -1.53 -3.68 0.99
C LEU A 70 -1.81 -3.54 2.48
N GLU A 71 -0.89 -2.90 3.20
CA GLU A 71 -1.00 -2.67 4.64
C GLU A 71 -0.75 -1.22 5.01
N SER A 72 -1.49 -0.76 5.99
CA SER A 72 -1.21 0.47 6.73
C SER A 72 -1.81 0.39 8.12
N ALA A 73 -1.09 0.87 9.13
CA ALA A 73 -1.60 0.96 10.50
C ALA A 73 -2.81 1.91 10.63
N GLU A 74 -2.95 2.87 9.70
CA GLU A 74 -4.05 3.83 9.64
C GLU A 74 -4.80 3.63 8.30
N ALA A 75 -5.35 2.43 8.07
CA ALA A 75 -5.97 2.06 6.80
C ALA A 75 -7.17 2.95 6.43
N ASP A 76 -7.88 3.46 7.43
CA ASP A 76 -9.00 4.40 7.32
C ASP A 76 -8.60 5.80 6.82
N ARG A 77 -7.32 6.16 6.99
CA ARG A 77 -6.75 7.45 6.60
C ARG A 77 -5.72 7.36 5.49
N SER A 78 -4.97 6.26 5.43
CA SER A 78 -3.91 6.07 4.43
C SER A 78 -4.51 5.86 3.05
N THR A 79 -4.18 6.75 2.13
CA THR A 79 -4.66 6.68 0.75
C THR A 79 -3.76 5.76 -0.09
N ILE A 80 -4.33 5.19 -1.14
CA ILE A 80 -3.63 4.30 -2.08
C ILE A 80 -2.39 4.98 -2.66
N GLY A 81 -2.53 6.23 -3.15
CA GLY A 81 -1.39 7.00 -3.68
C GLY A 81 -0.32 7.25 -2.62
N GLY A 82 -0.71 7.51 -1.36
CA GLY A 82 0.20 7.69 -0.25
C GLY A 82 0.98 6.42 0.09
N ILE A 83 0.30 5.26 0.14
CA ILE A 83 0.94 3.95 0.36
C ILE A 83 1.95 3.63 -0.74
N LEU A 84 1.57 3.83 -2.01
CA LEU A 84 2.46 3.60 -3.14
C LEU A 84 3.64 4.57 -3.15
N SER A 85 3.39 5.87 -2.93
CA SER A 85 4.46 6.88 -2.92
C SER A 85 5.53 6.60 -1.87
N VAL A 86 5.14 6.06 -0.71
CA VAL A 86 6.07 5.66 0.35
C VAL A 86 6.66 4.28 0.10
N GLY A 87 5.98 3.42 -0.64
CA GLY A 87 6.31 2.00 -0.75
C GLY A 87 6.09 1.27 0.57
N ALA A 88 5.07 1.70 1.34
CA ALA A 88 4.81 1.18 2.67
C ALA A 88 4.48 -0.32 2.64
N SER A 89 5.12 -1.07 3.51
CA SER A 89 4.88 -2.50 3.70
C SER A 89 4.82 -2.83 5.19
N GLY A 90 4.22 -3.95 5.51
CA GLY A 90 4.07 -4.48 6.86
C GLY A 90 4.28 -6.00 6.90
N PRO A 91 3.79 -6.68 7.95
CA PRO A 91 3.97 -8.12 8.13
C PRO A 91 3.48 -8.99 6.99
N LEU A 92 2.43 -8.58 6.26
CA LEU A 92 1.93 -9.30 5.08
C LEU A 92 2.96 -9.38 3.95
N SER A 93 3.93 -8.47 3.91
CA SER A 93 4.98 -8.49 2.90
C SER A 93 5.87 -9.73 2.95
N TYR A 94 5.87 -10.45 4.08
CA TYR A 94 6.54 -11.74 4.20
C TYR A 94 5.97 -12.78 3.23
N THR A 95 4.65 -12.84 3.09
CA THR A 95 3.98 -13.80 2.20
C THR A 95 3.64 -13.21 0.85
N TYR A 96 3.21 -11.97 0.80
CA TYR A 96 2.67 -11.36 -0.41
C TYR A 96 3.66 -10.43 -1.13
N GLY A 97 4.83 -10.15 -0.54
CA GLY A 97 5.80 -9.24 -1.14
C GLY A 97 5.43 -7.76 -0.96
N LEU A 98 6.00 -6.91 -1.79
CA LEU A 98 5.90 -5.46 -1.69
C LEU A 98 4.72 -4.91 -2.52
N PRO A 99 4.19 -3.71 -2.20
CA PRO A 99 3.10 -3.09 -2.95
C PRO A 99 3.32 -3.03 -4.47
N ARG A 100 4.56 -2.77 -4.91
CA ARG A 100 4.94 -2.69 -6.33
C ARG A 100 4.74 -4.00 -7.11
N GLU A 101 4.66 -5.16 -6.43
CA GLU A 101 4.51 -6.47 -7.06
C GLU A 101 3.04 -6.76 -7.41
N TRP A 102 2.13 -6.03 -6.79
CA TRP A 102 0.69 -6.09 -7.03
C TRP A 102 0.18 -5.01 -7.97
N LEU A 103 0.98 -3.96 -8.17
CA LEU A 103 0.68 -2.84 -9.05
C LEU A 103 0.96 -3.21 -10.50
N ILE A 104 -0.08 -3.31 -11.34
CA ILE A 104 0.03 -3.66 -12.76
C ILE A 104 -0.18 -2.47 -13.69
N GLY A 105 -0.67 -1.35 -13.17
CA GLY A 105 -0.81 -0.10 -13.91
C GLY A 105 -0.80 1.10 -12.99
N ILE A 106 -0.30 2.22 -13.50
CA ILE A 106 -0.22 3.49 -12.77
C ILE A 106 -0.46 4.67 -13.71
N SER A 107 -1.17 5.67 -13.25
CA SER A 107 -1.29 6.98 -13.89
C SER A 107 -0.67 8.05 -13.00
N VAL A 108 0.22 8.84 -13.56
CA VAL A 108 1.00 9.85 -12.83
C VAL A 108 0.97 11.17 -13.61
N ILE A 109 0.86 12.27 -12.89
CA ILE A 109 1.03 13.63 -13.43
C ILE A 109 2.45 14.10 -13.11
N GLY A 110 3.22 14.40 -14.16
CA GLY A 110 4.57 14.94 -14.05
C GLY A 110 4.60 16.42 -13.64
N THR A 111 5.81 16.94 -13.41
CA THR A 111 6.03 18.37 -13.09
C THR A 111 5.68 19.31 -14.23
N ASP A 112 5.55 18.81 -15.43
CA ASP A 112 5.09 19.49 -16.64
C ASP A 112 3.56 19.51 -16.79
N GLY A 113 2.82 18.89 -15.85
CA GLY A 113 1.37 18.74 -15.88
C GLY A 113 0.87 17.68 -16.85
N ILE A 114 1.77 16.90 -17.46
CA ILE A 114 1.40 15.85 -18.42
C ILE A 114 1.06 14.57 -17.65
N ALA A 115 -0.11 14.00 -17.96
CA ALA A 115 -0.50 12.70 -17.45
C ALA A 115 0.20 11.59 -18.24
N THR A 116 0.93 10.74 -17.53
CA THR A 116 1.59 9.55 -18.08
C THR A 116 0.93 8.30 -17.49
N LYS A 117 0.60 7.35 -18.36
CA LYS A 117 0.05 6.05 -17.96
C LYS A 117 1.03 4.94 -18.31
N SER A 118 1.28 4.04 -17.38
CA SER A 118 2.12 2.85 -17.57
C SER A 118 1.39 1.62 -17.11
N GLY A 119 1.60 0.51 -17.81
CA GLY A 119 0.89 -0.74 -17.52
C GLY A 119 -0.58 -0.70 -17.93
N GLY A 120 -1.37 -1.56 -17.33
CA GLY A 120 -2.81 -1.68 -17.60
C GLY A 120 -3.35 -2.99 -17.04
N LYS A 121 -4.56 -3.36 -17.43
CA LYS A 121 -5.28 -4.57 -16.96
C LYS A 121 -4.65 -5.90 -17.44
N VAL A 122 -3.63 -5.86 -18.28
CA VAL A 122 -2.93 -7.07 -18.79
C VAL A 122 -1.79 -7.40 -17.85
N VAL A 123 -1.81 -8.60 -17.30
CA VAL A 123 -0.82 -9.10 -16.32
C VAL A 123 0.61 -9.15 -16.89
N LYS A 124 0.77 -9.10 -18.21
CA LYS A 124 2.07 -9.13 -18.88
C LYS A 124 2.17 -7.94 -19.85
N ASN A 125 2.74 -6.84 -19.39
CA ASN A 125 3.18 -5.77 -20.26
C ASN A 125 4.72 -5.79 -20.33
N VAL A 126 5.27 -6.18 -21.47
CA VAL A 126 6.73 -6.28 -21.72
C VAL A 126 7.27 -5.12 -22.53
N THR A 127 6.45 -4.11 -22.80
CA THR A 127 6.82 -2.98 -23.67
C THR A 127 7.16 -1.76 -22.81
N GLY A 128 8.41 -1.36 -22.80
CA GLY A 128 8.90 -0.15 -22.12
C GLY A 128 9.44 -0.39 -20.70
N TYR A 129 9.81 0.72 -20.03
CA TYR A 129 10.30 0.69 -18.65
C TYR A 129 9.16 0.44 -17.68
N ASP A 130 9.47 -0.30 -16.60
CA ASP A 130 8.53 -0.55 -15.49
C ASP A 130 8.39 0.70 -14.60
N LEU A 131 7.57 1.63 -15.06
CA LEU A 131 7.31 2.88 -14.33
C LEU A 131 6.56 2.63 -13.00
N ASN A 132 5.83 1.50 -12.87
CA ASN A 132 5.18 1.12 -11.63
C ASN A 132 6.20 1.04 -10.49
N LYS A 133 7.35 0.41 -10.77
CA LYS A 133 8.46 0.30 -9.80
C LYS A 133 9.19 1.62 -9.56
N LEU A 134 9.27 2.49 -10.58
CA LEU A 134 9.92 3.79 -10.45
C LEU A 134 9.16 4.71 -9.49
N TYR A 135 7.84 4.78 -9.64
CA TYR A 135 7.01 5.69 -8.84
C TYR A 135 6.70 5.14 -7.44
N THR A 136 6.71 3.81 -7.26
CA THR A 136 6.55 3.21 -5.93
C THR A 136 7.78 3.47 -5.07
N GLY A 137 7.59 4.12 -3.92
CA GLY A 137 8.68 4.53 -3.02
C GLY A 137 9.37 5.85 -3.41
N SER A 138 8.84 6.59 -4.39
CA SER A 138 9.39 7.87 -4.84
C SER A 138 9.12 9.04 -3.88
N LEU A 139 8.34 8.85 -2.83
CA LEU A 139 7.90 9.90 -1.88
C LEU A 139 7.19 11.09 -2.55
N GLY A 140 6.59 10.87 -3.74
CA GLY A 140 5.95 11.93 -4.53
C GLY A 140 6.93 12.89 -5.22
N THR A 141 8.25 12.63 -5.18
CA THR A 141 9.27 13.53 -5.75
C THR A 141 9.40 13.46 -7.26
N LEU A 142 8.93 12.38 -7.89
CA LEU A 142 9.01 12.15 -9.33
C LEU A 142 7.72 12.52 -10.08
N GLY A 143 6.61 12.67 -9.36
CA GLY A 143 5.31 12.98 -9.92
C GLY A 143 4.18 12.62 -8.96
N ILE A 144 2.97 12.98 -9.32
CA ILE A 144 1.76 12.82 -8.50
C ILE A 144 1.00 11.60 -9.01
N ILE A 145 0.93 10.54 -8.21
CA ILE A 145 0.12 9.36 -8.53
C ILE A 145 -1.35 9.74 -8.41
N VAL A 146 -2.12 9.52 -9.47
CA VAL A 146 -3.55 9.85 -9.52
C VAL A 146 -4.43 8.61 -9.66
N GLU A 147 -3.93 7.51 -10.22
CA GLU A 147 -4.67 6.26 -10.40
C GLU A 147 -3.71 5.06 -10.30
N ALA A 148 -4.20 3.96 -9.78
CA ALA A 148 -3.45 2.70 -9.66
C ALA A 148 -4.34 1.50 -10.03
N THR A 149 -3.78 0.55 -10.78
CA THR A 149 -4.42 -0.73 -11.12
C THR A 149 -3.69 -1.87 -10.44
N PHE A 150 -4.42 -2.71 -9.72
CA PHE A 150 -3.87 -3.81 -8.94
C PHE A 150 -4.34 -5.16 -9.44
N LYS A 151 -3.48 -6.16 -9.26
CA LYS A 151 -3.92 -7.56 -9.13
C LYS A 151 -4.51 -7.76 -7.74
N LEU A 152 -5.53 -8.59 -7.65
CA LEU A 152 -6.21 -8.92 -6.40
C LEU A 152 -5.94 -10.37 -6.01
N LEU A 153 -6.28 -10.70 -4.78
CA LEU A 153 -6.25 -12.06 -4.23
C LEU A 153 -7.61 -12.42 -3.65
N PRO A 154 -7.97 -13.71 -3.69
CA PRO A 154 -9.16 -14.17 -3.00
C PRO A 154 -8.98 -14.07 -1.49
N ILE A 155 -10.03 -13.63 -0.80
CA ILE A 155 -10.07 -13.64 0.67
C ILE A 155 -10.11 -15.10 1.13
N ASN A 156 -9.15 -15.48 1.99
CA ASN A 156 -9.24 -16.78 2.65
C ASN A 156 -10.32 -16.72 3.73
N PRO A 157 -11.38 -17.53 3.64
CA PRO A 157 -12.44 -17.54 4.65
C PRO A 157 -12.00 -18.10 6.02
N HIS A 158 -10.87 -18.80 6.05
CA HIS A 158 -10.32 -19.41 7.25
C HIS A 158 -9.08 -18.65 7.74
N ASN A 159 -9.27 -17.42 8.17
CA ASN A 159 -8.23 -16.63 8.82
C ASN A 159 -8.29 -16.79 10.33
N GLY A 160 -7.12 -16.89 10.96
CA GLY A 160 -6.98 -16.94 12.40
C GLY A 160 -5.77 -16.16 12.88
N ILE A 161 -5.81 -15.72 14.12
CA ILE A 161 -4.69 -15.06 14.79
C ILE A 161 -4.24 -15.96 15.95
N LEU A 162 -2.94 -16.26 15.98
CA LEU A 162 -2.30 -16.92 17.12
C LEU A 162 -1.57 -15.85 17.95
N LEU A 163 -1.98 -15.70 19.19
CA LEU A 163 -1.31 -14.83 20.16
C LEU A 163 -0.57 -15.69 21.18
N ALA A 164 0.71 -15.47 21.36
CA ALA A 164 1.53 -16.15 22.35
C ALA A 164 2.34 -15.15 23.17
N SER A 165 2.46 -15.41 24.48
CA SER A 165 3.23 -14.57 25.41
C SER A 165 4.47 -15.33 25.88
N PHE A 166 5.58 -14.63 25.99
CA PHE A 166 6.88 -15.15 26.41
C PHE A 166 7.48 -14.26 27.50
N SER A 167 8.21 -14.85 28.44
CA SER A 167 8.94 -14.11 29.48
C SER A 167 10.17 -13.38 28.91
N GLU A 168 10.74 -13.85 27.80
CA GLU A 168 11.94 -13.30 27.18
C GLU A 168 11.76 -13.12 25.68
N LEU A 169 12.37 -12.05 25.15
CA LEU A 169 12.36 -11.75 23.71
C LEU A 169 13.05 -12.85 22.89
N SER A 170 14.14 -13.40 23.40
CA SER A 170 14.89 -14.51 22.76
C SER A 170 13.98 -15.71 22.49
N SER A 171 13.15 -16.11 23.46
CA SER A 171 12.19 -17.22 23.34
C SER A 171 11.12 -16.93 22.29
N SER A 172 10.61 -15.70 22.23
CA SER A 172 9.64 -15.31 21.21
C SER A 172 10.22 -15.34 19.79
N VAL A 173 11.46 -14.91 19.63
CA VAL A 173 12.16 -14.96 18.32
C VAL A 173 12.36 -16.41 17.86
N VAL A 174 12.78 -17.30 18.74
CA VAL A 174 12.94 -18.73 18.44
C VAL A 174 11.61 -19.34 18.03
N ALA A 175 10.54 -19.09 18.81
CA ALA A 175 9.20 -19.58 18.50
C ALA A 175 8.68 -19.07 17.15
N SER A 176 8.87 -17.77 16.86
CA SER A 176 8.49 -17.16 15.57
C SER A 176 9.23 -17.82 14.40
N ARG A 177 10.54 -18.04 14.51
CA ARG A 177 11.32 -18.73 13.47
C ARG A 177 10.81 -20.16 13.25
N THR A 178 10.52 -20.89 14.32
CA THR A 178 9.98 -22.25 14.22
C THR A 178 8.62 -22.24 13.52
N LEU A 179 7.75 -21.30 13.87
CA LEU A 179 6.42 -21.16 13.27
C LEU A 179 6.51 -20.81 11.77
N LEU A 180 7.37 -19.87 11.39
CA LEU A 180 7.57 -19.46 10.00
C LEU A 180 8.05 -20.59 9.09
N HIS A 181 8.79 -21.56 9.64
CA HIS A 181 9.27 -22.73 8.91
C HIS A 181 8.41 -23.98 9.13
N SER A 182 7.27 -23.85 9.81
CA SER A 182 6.36 -24.96 10.07
C SER A 182 5.33 -25.13 8.95
N PRO A 183 4.65 -26.28 8.87
CA PRO A 183 3.54 -26.47 7.95
C PRO A 183 2.36 -25.51 8.17
N ALA A 184 2.30 -24.79 9.31
CA ALA A 184 1.27 -23.78 9.56
C ALA A 184 1.35 -22.57 8.61
N ALA A 185 2.55 -22.32 8.03
CA ALA A 185 2.81 -21.29 7.03
C ALA A 185 2.07 -19.96 7.30
N PRO A 186 2.36 -19.27 8.42
CA PRO A 186 1.64 -18.04 8.77
C PRO A 186 1.88 -16.97 7.71
N ILE A 187 0.85 -16.20 7.38
CA ILE A 187 0.93 -15.11 6.39
C ILE A 187 1.69 -13.89 6.90
N GLY A 188 1.89 -13.76 8.20
CA GLY A 188 2.70 -12.74 8.84
C GLY A 188 3.01 -13.12 10.28
N CYS A 189 4.09 -12.58 10.81
CA CYS A 189 4.51 -12.80 12.20
C CYS A 189 5.10 -11.53 12.79
N LEU A 190 4.64 -11.14 13.97
CA LEU A 190 5.12 -9.97 14.70
C LEU A 190 5.58 -10.35 16.10
N ASN A 191 6.75 -9.85 16.48
CA ASN A 191 7.17 -9.84 17.87
C ASN A 191 6.99 -8.43 18.43
N VAL A 192 6.18 -8.30 19.47
CA VAL A 192 5.89 -7.02 20.10
C VAL A 192 6.37 -7.02 21.56
N THR A 193 6.90 -5.89 22.03
CA THR A 193 7.26 -5.74 23.44
C THR A 193 6.00 -5.60 24.30
N TYR A 194 6.14 -5.90 25.59
CA TYR A 194 5.04 -5.74 26.56
C TYR A 194 4.40 -4.35 26.56
N GLN A 195 5.21 -3.31 26.38
CA GLN A 195 4.70 -1.92 26.31
C GLN A 195 3.77 -1.68 25.11
N ILE A 196 4.07 -2.31 23.97
CA ILE A 196 3.24 -2.22 22.76
C ILE A 196 2.02 -3.12 22.90
N SER A 197 2.16 -4.34 23.46
CA SER A 197 1.04 -5.26 23.61
C SER A 197 -0.07 -4.73 24.52
N ARG A 198 0.25 -3.91 25.53
CA ARG A 198 -0.75 -3.24 26.37
C ARG A 198 -1.58 -2.22 25.58
N ARG A 199 -1.00 -1.53 24.59
CA ARG A 199 -1.73 -0.58 23.74
C ARG A 199 -2.62 -1.23 22.68
N LEU A 200 -2.45 -2.52 22.43
CA LEU A 200 -3.29 -3.28 21.51
C LEU A 200 -4.50 -3.93 22.20
N GLN A 201 -4.60 -3.83 23.53
CA GLN A 201 -5.70 -4.37 24.34
C GLN A 201 -6.75 -3.31 24.68
N ASP A 202 -6.43 -2.04 24.52
CA ASP A 202 -7.31 -0.88 24.66
C ASP A 202 -7.90 -0.50 23.28
#